data_3f8bef0be6dc5fd00fe4802a28b1f89c
#
_entry.id   3f8bef0be6dc5fd00fe4802a28b1f89c
#
_cell.length_a   1.000
_cell.length_b   1.000
_cell.length_c   1.000
_cell.angle_alpha   90.00
_cell.angle_beta   90.00
_cell.angle_gamma   90.00
#
_symmetry.space_group_name_H-M   'P 1'
#
loop_
_entity.id
_entity.type
_entity.pdbx_description
1 polymer ?
#
loop_
_entity_poly.entity_id
_entity_poly.type
_entity_poly.pdbx_seq_one_letter_code
_entity_poly.pdbx_strand_id
1 'polypeptide(L)'
;MAKRSKAYKAAVAKIEEGKLYTPAEAVALAKETSSTNTDATVEVAMRLSVDPRKADQMVRGTVNLPHGTGKTARVVVIAAGPKAAEAEAAGADFVGSDDLIAKIAGGWTDFDAAVATPDMMGKVGRLGKILGPRNLMPNPKTGTVTMDVAKAVADIKGGKIDFRVDRNSNLHFIIGKASFTAEQLEENFQAALEEINRLKPSSAKGRYISKATVATTFGPGIPVDPASVAA
;
A
#
# COMPACT_ATOMS: atom_id res chain seq x y z
N MET A 1 -26.33 -3.99 -17.13
CA MET A 1 -24.99 -4.37 -16.61
C MET A 1 -24.11 -4.82 -17.76
N ALA A 2 -22.84 -4.41 -17.79
CA ALA A 2 -21.90 -4.89 -18.80
C ALA A 2 -21.71 -6.41 -18.70
N LYS A 3 -21.64 -7.10 -19.83
CA LYS A 3 -21.41 -8.56 -19.86
C LYS A 3 -19.96 -8.85 -19.47
N ARG A 4 -19.76 -9.67 -18.45
CA ARG A 4 -18.42 -10.14 -18.04
C ARG A 4 -17.79 -11.01 -19.13
N SER A 5 -16.48 -10.92 -19.32
CA SER A 5 -15.73 -11.70 -20.30
C SER A 5 -15.83 -13.21 -20.03
N LYS A 6 -15.59 -14.03 -21.05
CA LYS A 6 -15.55 -15.50 -20.89
C LYS A 6 -14.46 -15.92 -19.89
N ALA A 7 -13.26 -15.31 -19.99
CA ALA A 7 -12.15 -15.57 -19.08
C ALA A 7 -12.51 -15.27 -17.62
N TYR A 8 -13.15 -14.11 -17.35
CA TYR A 8 -13.59 -13.77 -16.00
C TYR A 8 -14.63 -14.76 -15.45
N LYS A 9 -15.58 -15.24 -16.30
CA LYS A 9 -16.57 -16.23 -15.87
C LYS A 9 -15.92 -17.58 -15.54
N ALA A 10 -14.93 -18.00 -16.33
CA ALA A 10 -14.17 -19.22 -16.06
C ALA A 10 -13.34 -19.09 -14.77
N ALA A 11 -12.77 -17.91 -14.49
CA ALA A 11 -12.06 -17.64 -13.24
C ALA A 11 -13.01 -17.69 -12.02
N VAL A 12 -14.19 -17.06 -12.12
CA VAL A 12 -15.21 -17.11 -11.04
C VAL A 12 -15.71 -18.53 -10.79
N ALA A 13 -15.84 -19.37 -11.81
CA ALA A 13 -16.30 -20.75 -11.65
C ALA A 13 -15.34 -21.64 -10.83
N LYS A 14 -14.09 -21.22 -10.63
CA LYS A 14 -13.12 -21.91 -9.77
C LYS A 14 -13.30 -21.55 -8.28
N ILE A 15 -14.06 -20.51 -7.98
CA ILE A 15 -14.30 -20.05 -6.61
C ILE A 15 -15.63 -20.65 -6.14
N GLU A 16 -15.60 -21.44 -5.07
CA GLU A 16 -16.79 -22.01 -4.48
C GLU A 16 -17.63 -20.93 -3.79
N GLU A 17 -18.90 -20.85 -4.14
CA GLU A 17 -19.82 -19.84 -3.59
C GLU A 17 -20.04 -20.10 -2.09
N GLY A 18 -19.85 -19.05 -1.29
CA GLY A 18 -20.04 -19.11 0.18
C GLY A 18 -18.86 -19.69 0.96
N LYS A 19 -17.82 -20.22 0.30
CA LYS A 19 -16.63 -20.72 0.98
C LYS A 19 -15.72 -19.56 1.39
N LEU A 20 -15.19 -19.65 2.61
CA LEU A 20 -14.12 -18.80 3.11
C LEU A 20 -12.82 -19.60 3.02
N TYR A 21 -11.80 -18.99 2.43
CA TYR A 21 -10.49 -19.61 2.19
C TYR A 21 -9.48 -19.18 3.24
N THR A 22 -8.50 -20.02 3.51
CA THR A 22 -7.31 -19.59 4.27
C THR A 22 -6.48 -18.60 3.45
N PRO A 23 -5.61 -17.78 4.07
CA PRO A 23 -4.72 -16.87 3.33
C PRO A 23 -3.91 -17.56 2.23
N ALA A 24 -3.30 -18.72 2.52
CA ALA A 24 -2.52 -19.51 1.58
C ALA A 24 -3.37 -19.99 0.38
N GLU A 25 -4.54 -20.59 0.64
CA GLU A 25 -5.47 -21.03 -0.40
C GLU A 25 -5.95 -19.85 -1.26
N ALA A 26 -6.30 -18.72 -0.63
CA ALA A 26 -6.77 -17.53 -1.34
C ALA A 26 -5.72 -16.95 -2.26
N VAL A 27 -4.46 -16.89 -1.83
CA VAL A 27 -3.33 -16.41 -2.63
C VAL A 27 -3.06 -17.37 -3.81
N ALA A 28 -3.03 -18.69 -3.56
CA ALA A 28 -2.85 -19.68 -4.63
C ALA A 28 -3.96 -19.58 -5.68
N LEU A 29 -5.20 -19.49 -5.24
CA LEU A 29 -6.37 -19.36 -6.11
C LEU A 29 -6.38 -18.00 -6.86
N ALA A 30 -5.90 -16.92 -6.24
CA ALA A 30 -5.76 -15.62 -6.89
C ALA A 30 -4.78 -15.67 -8.05
N LYS A 31 -3.65 -16.35 -7.90
CA LYS A 31 -2.69 -16.59 -8.99
C LYS A 31 -3.31 -17.42 -10.12
N GLU A 32 -4.02 -18.50 -9.79
CA GLU A 32 -4.66 -19.39 -10.76
C GLU A 32 -5.81 -18.69 -11.53
N THR A 33 -6.50 -17.76 -10.89
CA THR A 33 -7.61 -17.01 -11.50
C THR A 33 -7.17 -15.71 -12.17
N SER A 34 -5.87 -15.40 -12.18
CA SER A 34 -5.31 -14.28 -12.93
C SER A 34 -5.48 -14.54 -14.44
N SER A 35 -6.28 -13.73 -15.10
CA SER A 35 -6.66 -13.91 -16.51
C SER A 35 -5.96 -12.95 -17.47
N THR A 36 -5.00 -12.15 -16.98
CA THR A 36 -4.29 -11.13 -17.76
C THR A 36 -2.93 -11.61 -18.25
N ASN A 37 -2.53 -11.17 -19.44
CA ASN A 37 -1.16 -11.40 -19.95
C ASN A 37 -0.10 -10.47 -19.32
N THR A 38 -0.54 -9.50 -18.54
CA THR A 38 0.34 -8.60 -17.79
C THR A 38 0.59 -9.16 -16.39
N ASP A 39 1.74 -8.84 -15.80
CA ASP A 39 2.03 -9.21 -14.42
C ASP A 39 1.08 -8.48 -13.46
N ALA A 40 -0.02 -9.15 -13.12
CA ALA A 40 -1.11 -8.59 -12.34
C ALA A 40 -0.65 -8.27 -10.91
N THR A 41 -1.11 -7.14 -10.37
CA THR A 41 -0.90 -6.83 -8.95
C THR A 41 -1.85 -7.68 -8.12
N VAL A 42 -1.34 -8.28 -7.04
CA VAL A 42 -2.15 -8.96 -6.02
C VAL A 42 -2.41 -7.98 -4.91
N GLU A 43 -3.70 -7.74 -4.63
CA GLU A 43 -4.16 -6.78 -3.64
C GLU A 43 -5.09 -7.43 -2.63
N VAL A 44 -5.12 -6.85 -1.43
CA VAL A 44 -6.00 -7.26 -0.35
C VAL A 44 -6.92 -6.10 0.01
N ALA A 45 -8.20 -6.40 0.10
CA ALA A 45 -9.22 -5.50 0.62
C ALA A 45 -9.75 -6.08 1.93
N MET A 46 -9.75 -5.27 2.99
CA MET A 46 -10.29 -5.66 4.31
C MET A 46 -11.32 -4.66 4.78
N ARG A 47 -12.30 -5.12 5.49
CA ARG A 47 -13.23 -4.28 6.24
C ARG A 47 -12.93 -4.40 7.73
N LEU A 48 -12.62 -3.27 8.34
CA LEU A 48 -12.33 -3.17 9.76
C LEU A 48 -13.60 -2.72 10.53
N SER A 49 -13.74 -3.18 11.77
CA SER A 49 -14.82 -2.77 12.65
C SER A 49 -14.44 -1.49 13.43
N VAL A 50 -14.12 -0.42 12.70
CA VAL A 50 -13.75 0.90 13.25
C VAL A 50 -14.65 1.97 12.66
N ASP A 51 -14.79 3.10 13.35
CA ASP A 51 -15.47 4.29 12.83
C ASP A 51 -14.44 5.33 12.38
N PRO A 52 -14.22 5.49 11.05
CA PRO A 52 -13.20 6.40 10.52
C PRO A 52 -13.51 7.88 10.76
N ARG A 53 -14.71 8.23 11.25
CA ARG A 53 -15.09 9.59 11.64
C ARG A 53 -14.47 9.99 12.97
N LYS A 54 -14.08 9.00 13.78
CA LYS A 54 -13.43 9.22 15.06
C LYS A 54 -11.92 9.23 14.88
N ALA A 55 -11.25 10.28 15.33
CA ALA A 55 -9.82 10.45 15.16
C ALA A 55 -8.98 9.35 15.83
N ASP A 56 -9.48 8.80 16.96
CA ASP A 56 -8.88 7.69 17.71
C ASP A 56 -9.03 6.32 17.04
N GLN A 57 -9.99 6.20 16.10
CA GLN A 57 -10.25 4.96 15.35
C GLN A 57 -9.74 5.01 13.90
N MET A 58 -9.06 6.08 13.52
CA MET A 58 -8.47 6.19 12.19
C MET A 58 -7.17 5.39 12.11
N VAL A 59 -7.27 4.18 11.57
CA VAL A 59 -6.11 3.31 11.34
C VAL A 59 -5.32 3.79 10.13
N ARG A 60 -4.05 4.06 10.35
CA ARG A 60 -3.07 4.40 9.33
C ARG A 60 -1.71 3.90 9.76
N GLY A 61 -0.99 3.27 8.86
CA GLY A 61 0.34 2.76 9.14
C GLY A 61 1.14 2.50 7.87
N THR A 62 2.31 1.95 8.09
CA THR A 62 3.21 1.47 7.04
C THR A 62 3.71 0.10 7.41
N VAL A 63 3.95 -0.74 6.42
CA VAL A 63 4.57 -2.04 6.59
C VAL A 63 5.67 -2.22 5.57
N ASN A 64 6.78 -2.81 6.00
CA ASN A 64 7.83 -3.27 5.12
C ASN A 64 7.51 -4.69 4.69
N LEU A 65 7.28 -4.91 3.41
CA LEU A 65 7.02 -6.24 2.88
C LEU A 65 8.35 -6.99 2.72
N PRO A 66 8.50 -8.22 3.28
CA PRO A 66 9.75 -8.98 3.20
C PRO A 66 10.26 -9.18 1.77
N HIS A 67 9.35 -9.40 0.82
CA HIS A 67 9.68 -9.62 -0.59
C HIS A 67 9.41 -8.40 -1.49
N GLY A 68 9.11 -7.24 -0.88
CA GLY A 68 8.78 -6.03 -1.61
C GLY A 68 7.44 -6.12 -2.35
N THR A 69 7.20 -5.15 -3.23
CA THR A 69 5.94 -5.04 -4.01
C THR A 69 6.07 -5.57 -5.45
N GLY A 70 7.28 -5.94 -5.90
CA GLY A 70 7.57 -6.29 -7.29
C GLY A 70 7.61 -5.09 -8.25
N LYS A 71 7.58 -3.87 -7.70
CA LYS A 71 7.76 -2.64 -8.46
C LYS A 71 8.83 -1.78 -7.81
N THR A 72 9.81 -1.34 -8.59
CA THR A 72 10.79 -0.34 -8.13
C THR A 72 10.11 1.02 -8.07
N ALA A 73 9.93 1.55 -6.86
CA ALA A 73 9.32 2.86 -6.66
C ALA A 73 10.29 3.97 -7.08
N ARG A 74 9.81 4.95 -7.84
CA ARG A 74 10.54 6.19 -8.13
C ARG A 74 10.35 7.14 -6.98
N VAL A 75 11.46 7.45 -6.30
CA VAL A 75 11.45 8.24 -5.06
C VAL A 75 11.96 9.65 -5.34
N VAL A 76 11.14 10.64 -5.00
CA VAL A 76 11.53 12.05 -4.96
C VAL A 76 11.91 12.42 -3.53
N VAL A 77 13.05 13.09 -3.38
CA VAL A 77 13.51 13.63 -2.10
C VAL A 77 13.60 15.13 -2.17
N ILE A 78 12.87 15.80 -1.28
CA ILE A 78 12.88 17.26 -1.12
C ILE A 78 13.71 17.59 0.12
N ALA A 79 14.99 17.88 -0.11
CA ALA A 79 15.96 18.18 0.94
C ALA A 79 16.94 19.25 0.47
N ALA A 80 17.59 19.92 1.41
CA ALA A 80 18.61 20.92 1.14
C ALA A 80 19.95 20.53 1.77
N GLY A 81 21.06 21.02 1.18
CA GLY A 81 22.40 20.86 1.72
C GLY A 81 22.87 19.39 1.81
N PRO A 82 23.55 18.99 2.91
CA PRO A 82 24.12 17.66 3.03
C PRO A 82 23.10 16.52 2.91
N LYS A 83 21.84 16.75 3.28
CA LYS A 83 20.77 15.75 3.19
C LYS A 83 20.37 15.43 1.74
N ALA A 84 20.58 16.35 0.82
CA ALA A 84 20.40 16.07 -0.61
C ALA A 84 21.47 15.08 -1.11
N ALA A 85 22.73 15.27 -0.73
CA ALA A 85 23.81 14.34 -1.09
C ALA A 85 23.61 12.94 -0.47
N GLU A 86 23.13 12.85 0.78
CA GLU A 86 22.76 11.58 1.41
C GLU A 86 21.62 10.87 0.62
N ALA A 87 20.64 11.63 0.14
CA ALA A 87 19.54 11.08 -0.65
C ALA A 87 20.01 10.52 -2.00
N GLU A 88 20.89 11.22 -2.68
CA GLU A 88 21.51 10.77 -3.94
C GLU A 88 22.32 9.49 -3.72
N ALA A 89 23.15 9.46 -2.65
CA ALA A 89 23.94 8.28 -2.30
C ALA A 89 23.04 7.07 -1.94
N ALA A 90 21.86 7.30 -1.34
CA ALA A 90 20.86 6.27 -1.06
C ALA A 90 20.09 5.81 -2.30
N GLY A 91 20.33 6.42 -3.46
CA GLY A 91 19.73 6.03 -4.73
C GLY A 91 18.34 6.64 -4.97
N ALA A 92 18.02 7.81 -4.43
CA ALA A 92 16.80 8.52 -4.80
C ALA A 92 16.82 8.88 -6.30
N ASP A 93 15.66 8.81 -6.95
CA ASP A 93 15.58 9.03 -8.41
C ASP A 93 15.60 10.53 -8.76
N PHE A 94 15.04 11.34 -7.87
CA PHE A 94 15.04 12.79 -8.00
C PHE A 94 15.32 13.44 -6.65
N VAL A 95 16.32 14.29 -6.62
CA VAL A 95 16.71 15.03 -5.41
C VAL A 95 16.77 16.51 -5.74
N GLY A 96 16.24 17.35 -4.87
CA GLY A 96 16.28 18.79 -5.05
C GLY A 96 15.55 19.55 -3.95
N SER A 97 15.50 20.86 -4.09
CA SER A 97 14.87 21.74 -3.12
C SER A 97 13.78 22.61 -3.77
N ASP A 98 14.03 23.91 -3.94
CA ASP A 98 13.04 24.85 -4.48
C ASP A 98 12.76 24.62 -5.99
N ASP A 99 13.71 24.12 -6.73
CA ASP A 99 13.60 23.70 -8.13
C ASP A 99 12.59 22.58 -8.32
N LEU A 100 12.68 21.53 -7.48
CA LEU A 100 11.73 20.41 -7.47
C LEU A 100 10.34 20.85 -7.01
N ILE A 101 10.26 21.72 -6.02
CA ILE A 101 8.99 22.29 -5.56
C ILE A 101 8.32 23.08 -6.70
N ALA A 102 9.08 23.89 -7.46
CA ALA A 102 8.56 24.62 -8.60
C ALA A 102 8.09 23.67 -9.72
N LYS A 103 8.85 22.61 -10.00
CA LYS A 103 8.48 21.58 -10.98
C LYS A 103 7.19 20.86 -10.62
N ILE A 104 7.02 20.48 -9.36
CA ILE A 104 5.79 19.84 -8.85
C ILE A 104 4.62 20.84 -8.88
N ALA A 105 4.85 22.10 -8.51
CA ALA A 105 3.84 23.15 -8.61
C ALA A 105 3.35 23.36 -10.05
N GLY A 106 4.23 23.15 -11.04
CA GLY A 106 3.89 23.12 -12.46
C GLY A 106 3.10 21.88 -12.92
N GLY A 107 2.77 20.96 -11.99
CA GLY A 107 1.95 19.78 -12.25
C GLY A 107 2.73 18.48 -12.50
N TRP A 108 4.05 18.50 -12.43
CA TRP A 108 4.83 17.27 -12.56
C TRP A 108 4.64 16.37 -11.34
N THR A 109 4.24 15.12 -11.57
CA THR A 109 3.97 14.11 -10.53
C THR A 109 4.41 12.72 -10.98
N ASP A 110 5.47 12.64 -11.78
CA ASP A 110 5.96 11.39 -12.35
C ASP A 110 6.91 10.65 -11.39
N PHE A 111 6.41 10.38 -10.19
CA PHE A 111 7.06 9.63 -9.12
C PHE A 111 6.02 8.88 -8.28
N ASP A 112 6.48 7.87 -7.53
CA ASP A 112 5.60 6.97 -6.78
C ASP A 112 5.60 7.29 -5.28
N ALA A 113 6.68 7.92 -4.77
CA ALA A 113 6.77 8.34 -3.38
C ALA A 113 7.57 9.64 -3.24
N ALA A 114 7.21 10.45 -2.24
CA ALA A 114 7.93 11.67 -1.89
C ALA A 114 8.39 11.64 -0.43
N VAL A 115 9.66 11.92 -0.23
CA VAL A 115 10.30 12.11 1.08
C VAL A 115 10.69 13.58 1.23
N ALA A 116 10.51 14.14 2.40
CA ALA A 116 10.90 15.51 2.69
C ALA A 116 11.57 15.63 4.05
N THR A 117 12.54 16.52 4.16
CA THR A 117 13.05 16.91 5.47
C THR A 117 12.06 17.84 6.18
N PRO A 118 11.99 17.84 7.53
CA PRO A 118 11.06 18.70 8.28
C PRO A 118 11.20 20.18 7.92
N ASP A 119 12.42 20.65 7.66
CA ASP A 119 12.72 22.05 7.30
C ASP A 119 12.02 22.48 6.01
N MET A 120 11.91 21.54 5.04
CA MET A 120 11.29 21.82 3.74
C MET A 120 9.76 21.70 3.77
N MET A 121 9.18 21.16 4.85
CA MET A 121 7.73 20.93 4.95
C MET A 121 6.90 22.22 4.87
N GLY A 122 7.45 23.34 5.34
CA GLY A 122 6.79 24.66 5.20
C GLY A 122 6.54 25.06 3.74
N LYS A 123 7.48 24.71 2.84
CA LYS A 123 7.37 24.94 1.40
C LYS A 123 6.55 23.86 0.70
N VAL A 124 6.79 22.59 1.06
CA VAL A 124 6.07 21.41 0.53
C VAL A 124 4.58 21.47 0.86
N GLY A 125 4.20 22.06 1.99
CA GLY A 125 2.81 22.26 2.40
C GLY A 125 1.94 22.98 1.35
N ARG A 126 2.53 23.88 0.57
CA ARG A 126 1.86 24.58 -0.54
C ARG A 126 1.46 23.64 -1.68
N LEU A 127 2.16 22.52 -1.83
CA LEU A 127 1.88 21.48 -2.84
C LEU A 127 0.75 20.53 -2.43
N GLY A 128 0.17 20.70 -1.24
CA GLY A 128 -0.87 19.83 -0.69
C GLY A 128 -2.10 19.67 -1.59
N LYS A 129 -2.44 20.71 -2.37
CA LYS A 129 -3.53 20.66 -3.35
C LYS A 129 -3.24 19.72 -4.54
N ILE A 130 -1.96 19.51 -4.88
CA ILE A 130 -1.51 18.67 -5.99
C ILE A 130 -1.18 17.26 -5.50
N LEU A 131 -0.40 17.15 -4.43
CA LEU A 131 0.09 15.89 -3.89
C LEU A 131 -0.96 15.15 -3.04
N GLY A 132 -1.82 15.88 -2.32
CA GLY A 132 -2.82 15.32 -1.42
C GLY A 132 -3.80 14.36 -2.10
N PRO A 133 -4.50 14.78 -3.18
CA PRO A 133 -5.44 13.92 -3.90
C PRO A 133 -4.81 12.66 -4.52
N ARG A 134 -3.48 12.69 -4.73
CA ARG A 134 -2.72 11.58 -5.31
C ARG A 134 -2.03 10.70 -4.27
N ASN A 135 -2.24 10.97 -2.98
CA ASN A 135 -1.57 10.28 -1.85
C ASN A 135 -0.03 10.38 -1.89
N LEU A 136 0.53 11.38 -2.58
CA LEU A 136 1.97 11.61 -2.70
C LEU A 136 2.51 12.61 -1.66
N MET A 137 1.66 13.13 -0.76
CA MET A 137 2.05 14.12 0.24
C MET A 137 2.88 13.47 1.35
N PRO A 138 4.13 13.93 1.60
CA PRO A 138 4.94 13.45 2.70
C PRO A 138 4.23 13.61 4.04
N ASN A 139 4.37 12.61 4.94
CA ASN A 139 3.72 12.61 6.24
C ASN A 139 4.63 12.04 7.34
N PRO A 140 4.74 12.68 8.50
CA PRO A 140 5.53 12.17 9.63
C PRO A 140 5.07 10.79 10.12
N LYS A 141 3.76 10.52 10.10
CA LYS A 141 3.18 9.24 10.56
C LYS A 141 3.56 8.05 9.68
N THR A 142 3.89 8.28 8.41
CA THR A 142 4.35 7.24 7.48
C THR A 142 5.88 7.21 7.37
N GLY A 143 6.57 8.07 8.13
CA GLY A 143 8.02 8.15 8.11
C GLY A 143 8.61 8.75 6.83
N THR A 144 7.77 9.39 5.98
CA THR A 144 8.22 10.08 4.77
C THR A 144 8.61 11.54 5.02
N VAL A 145 8.41 12.04 6.25
CA VAL A 145 9.01 13.28 6.75
C VAL A 145 10.00 12.90 7.84
N THR A 146 11.30 12.95 7.52
CA THR A 146 12.36 12.49 8.42
C THR A 146 13.68 13.21 8.14
N MET A 147 14.54 13.26 9.15
CA MET A 147 15.94 13.67 8.99
C MET A 147 16.83 12.53 8.48
N ASP A 148 16.42 11.28 8.66
CA ASP A 148 17.11 10.09 8.14
C ASP A 148 16.56 9.73 6.73
N VAL A 149 17.03 10.51 5.76
CA VAL A 149 16.56 10.41 4.38
C VAL A 149 17.05 9.11 3.73
N ALA A 150 18.27 8.69 4.03
CA ALA A 150 18.86 7.48 3.45
C ALA A 150 18.04 6.23 3.80
N LYS A 151 17.67 6.09 5.07
CA LYS A 151 16.82 4.99 5.55
C LYS A 151 15.44 5.05 4.90
N ALA A 152 14.81 6.22 4.84
CA ALA A 152 13.49 6.36 4.23
C ALA A 152 13.49 5.95 2.74
N VAL A 153 14.51 6.32 1.98
CA VAL A 153 14.66 5.92 0.57
C VAL A 153 14.87 4.41 0.46
N ALA A 154 15.76 3.84 1.28
CA ALA A 154 16.00 2.40 1.30
C ALA A 154 14.75 1.60 1.65
N ASP A 155 13.99 2.02 2.67
CA ASP A 155 12.73 1.39 3.07
C ASP A 155 11.71 1.41 1.93
N ILE A 156 11.50 2.55 1.29
CA ILE A 156 10.53 2.69 0.19
C ILE A 156 10.95 1.82 -1.01
N LYS A 157 12.22 1.81 -1.38
CA LYS A 157 12.73 0.95 -2.45
C LYS A 157 12.72 -0.52 -2.07
N GLY A 158 12.86 -0.83 -0.77
CA GLY A 158 12.71 -2.17 -0.21
C GLY A 158 11.29 -2.72 -0.18
N GLY A 159 10.27 -1.90 -0.56
CA GLY A 159 8.89 -2.36 -0.64
C GLY A 159 8.01 -1.93 0.54
N LYS A 160 8.37 -0.84 1.20
CA LYS A 160 7.50 -0.21 2.20
C LYS A 160 6.23 0.31 1.54
N ILE A 161 5.09 -0.18 2.01
CA ILE A 161 3.77 0.30 1.61
C ILE A 161 3.14 1.10 2.75
N ASP A 162 2.31 2.06 2.40
CA ASP A 162 1.44 2.74 3.35
C ASP A 162 0.00 2.29 3.16
N PHE A 163 -0.75 2.28 4.25
CA PHE A 163 -2.17 1.96 4.23
C PHE A 163 -2.95 2.91 5.13
N ARG A 164 -4.18 3.17 4.73
CA ARG A 164 -5.11 4.02 5.46
C ARG A 164 -6.53 3.53 5.30
N VAL A 165 -7.29 3.53 6.39
CA VAL A 165 -8.73 3.24 6.37
C VAL A 165 -9.47 4.33 5.60
N ASP A 166 -10.36 3.91 4.70
CA ASP A 166 -11.26 4.78 3.94
C ASP A 166 -12.49 5.22 4.77
N ARG A 167 -13.38 6.01 4.17
CA ARG A 167 -14.61 6.51 4.82
C ARG A 167 -15.61 5.42 5.16
N ASN A 168 -15.48 4.23 4.55
CA ASN A 168 -16.37 3.09 4.72
C ASN A 168 -15.75 2.00 5.62
N SER A 169 -14.67 2.33 6.33
CA SER A 169 -13.91 1.41 7.19
C SER A 169 -13.19 0.29 6.43
N ASN A 170 -12.92 0.49 5.13
CA ASN A 170 -12.15 -0.45 4.34
C ASN A 170 -10.67 -0.05 4.33
N LEU A 171 -9.83 -1.06 4.23
CA LEU A 171 -8.39 -0.96 4.06
C LEU A 171 -8.01 -1.67 2.77
N HIS A 172 -7.15 -1.06 1.97
CA HIS A 172 -6.66 -1.61 0.71
C HIS A 172 -5.14 -1.51 0.69
N PHE A 173 -4.48 -2.61 0.32
CA PHE A 173 -3.02 -2.64 0.17
C PHE A 173 -2.59 -3.73 -0.81
N ILE A 174 -1.38 -3.58 -1.32
CA ILE A 174 -0.75 -4.49 -2.27
C ILE A 174 0.13 -5.46 -1.50
N ILE A 175 0.13 -6.74 -1.87
CA ILE A 175 1.02 -7.76 -1.29
C ILE A 175 2.06 -8.28 -2.29
N GLY A 176 1.97 -7.90 -3.56
CA GLY A 176 2.97 -8.25 -4.57
C GLY A 176 2.40 -8.36 -5.98
N LYS A 177 3.09 -9.14 -6.80
CA LYS A 177 2.74 -9.42 -8.19
C LYS A 177 2.38 -10.88 -8.39
N ALA A 178 1.61 -11.19 -9.43
CA ALA A 178 1.26 -12.56 -9.80
C ALA A 178 2.48 -13.41 -10.16
N SER A 179 3.59 -12.78 -10.56
CA SER A 179 4.89 -13.43 -10.80
C SER A 179 5.56 -13.97 -9.53
N PHE A 180 5.22 -13.46 -8.34
CA PHE A 180 5.76 -13.94 -7.07
C PHE A 180 5.31 -15.39 -6.80
N THR A 181 6.10 -16.13 -6.00
CA THR A 181 5.67 -17.44 -5.52
C THR A 181 4.48 -17.29 -4.54
N ALA A 182 3.74 -18.37 -4.31
CA ALA A 182 2.63 -18.31 -3.36
C ALA A 182 3.13 -18.04 -1.94
N GLU A 183 4.27 -18.64 -1.59
CA GLU A 183 4.93 -18.45 -0.28
C GLU A 183 5.34 -16.99 -0.06
N GLN A 184 5.95 -16.34 -1.06
CA GLN A 184 6.34 -14.93 -0.98
C GLN A 184 5.14 -14.00 -0.77
N LEU A 185 4.03 -14.26 -1.45
CA LEU A 185 2.79 -13.50 -1.29
C LEU A 185 2.15 -13.74 0.07
N GLU A 186 2.21 -14.98 0.59
CA GLU A 186 1.71 -15.34 1.90
C GLU A 186 2.52 -14.66 3.01
N GLU A 187 3.86 -14.68 2.93
CA GLU A 187 4.74 -13.99 3.90
C GLU A 187 4.50 -12.47 3.88
N ASN A 188 4.35 -11.86 2.69
CA ASN A 188 3.99 -10.45 2.58
C ASN A 188 2.62 -10.17 3.19
N PHE A 189 1.64 -11.05 2.97
CA PHE A 189 0.31 -10.92 3.55
C PHE A 189 0.34 -11.04 5.06
N GLN A 190 1.08 -12.00 5.61
CA GLN A 190 1.25 -12.19 7.04
C GLN A 190 1.90 -10.98 7.71
N ALA A 191 2.98 -10.45 7.13
CA ALA A 191 3.64 -9.24 7.63
C ALA A 191 2.68 -8.04 7.68
N ALA A 192 1.83 -7.88 6.66
CA ALA A 192 0.82 -6.84 6.63
C ALA A 192 -0.26 -7.05 7.71
N LEU A 193 -0.70 -8.29 7.93
CA LEU A 193 -1.68 -8.64 8.96
C LEU A 193 -1.18 -8.35 10.37
N GLU A 194 0.06 -8.73 10.67
CA GLU A 194 0.69 -8.47 11.98
C GLU A 194 0.71 -6.97 12.29
N GLU A 195 1.10 -6.15 11.32
CA GLU A 195 1.13 -4.70 11.48
C GLU A 195 -0.27 -4.10 11.64
N ILE A 196 -1.26 -4.56 10.85
CA ILE A 196 -2.65 -4.12 10.96
C ILE A 196 -3.22 -4.49 12.34
N ASN A 197 -2.96 -5.70 12.83
CA ASN A 197 -3.39 -6.14 14.15
C ASN A 197 -2.69 -5.35 15.27
N ARG A 198 -1.40 -5.03 15.12
CA ARG A 198 -0.63 -4.19 16.05
C ARG A 198 -1.22 -2.79 16.18
N LEU A 199 -1.75 -2.24 15.09
CA LEU A 199 -2.36 -0.91 15.04
C LEU A 199 -3.83 -0.88 15.45
N LYS A 200 -4.39 -1.99 15.96
CA LYS A 200 -5.77 -2.05 16.43
C LYS A 200 -6.00 -1.00 17.52
N PRO A 201 -6.95 -0.07 17.33
CA PRO A 201 -7.30 0.90 18.35
C PRO A 201 -7.90 0.23 19.59
N SER A 202 -7.55 0.67 20.79
CA SER A 202 -8.12 0.16 22.05
C SER A 202 -9.64 0.40 22.14
N SER A 203 -10.15 1.39 21.44
CA SER A 203 -11.58 1.70 21.33
C SER A 203 -12.35 0.78 20.38
N ALA A 204 -11.66 -0.03 19.55
CA ALA A 204 -12.30 -1.01 18.68
C ALA A 204 -12.71 -2.25 19.46
N LYS A 205 -14.03 -2.41 19.68
CA LYS A 205 -14.60 -3.56 20.40
C LYS A 205 -14.97 -4.70 19.44
N GLY A 206 -14.84 -5.93 19.93
CA GLY A 206 -15.24 -7.13 19.19
C GLY A 206 -14.26 -7.53 18.09
N ARG A 207 -14.81 -8.16 17.03
CA ARG A 207 -14.01 -8.64 15.88
C ARG A 207 -13.48 -7.47 15.08
N TYR A 208 -12.14 -7.31 15.02
CA TYR A 208 -11.49 -6.19 14.38
C TYR A 208 -11.58 -6.26 12.84
N ILE A 209 -11.18 -7.39 12.26
CA ILE A 209 -11.31 -7.65 10.82
C ILE A 209 -12.63 -8.37 10.58
N SER A 210 -13.59 -7.71 9.95
CA SER A 210 -14.91 -8.28 9.69
C SER A 210 -15.00 -9.05 8.38
N LYS A 211 -14.25 -8.61 7.36
CA LYS A 211 -14.13 -9.27 6.05
C LYS A 211 -12.74 -9.05 5.49
N ALA A 212 -12.24 -10.04 4.77
CA ALA A 212 -11.01 -9.94 3.98
C ALA A 212 -11.23 -10.57 2.60
N THR A 213 -10.60 -10.04 1.59
CA THR A 213 -10.70 -10.51 0.20
C THR A 213 -9.37 -10.27 -0.49
N VAL A 214 -8.87 -11.30 -1.17
CA VAL A 214 -7.69 -11.21 -2.06
C VAL A 214 -8.17 -11.12 -3.49
N ALA A 215 -7.56 -10.28 -4.30
CA ALA A 215 -7.87 -10.16 -5.72
C ALA A 215 -6.60 -9.87 -6.54
N THR A 216 -6.61 -10.27 -7.81
CA THR A 216 -5.62 -9.82 -8.79
C THR A 216 -6.21 -8.73 -9.67
N THR A 217 -5.36 -7.94 -10.32
CA THR A 217 -5.82 -6.95 -11.31
C THR A 217 -6.70 -7.62 -12.36
N PHE A 218 -7.95 -7.15 -12.50
CA PHE A 218 -9.02 -7.73 -13.33
C PHE A 218 -9.50 -9.14 -12.94
N GLY A 219 -8.95 -9.73 -11.87
CA GLY A 219 -9.40 -11.02 -11.35
C GLY A 219 -10.64 -10.92 -10.47
N PRO A 220 -11.29 -12.04 -10.15
CA PRO A 220 -12.37 -12.09 -9.18
C PRO A 220 -11.81 -11.92 -7.74
N GLY A 221 -12.65 -11.42 -6.85
CA GLY A 221 -12.34 -11.36 -5.42
C GLY A 221 -12.54 -12.72 -4.75
N ILE A 222 -11.55 -13.17 -3.99
CA ILE A 222 -11.55 -14.44 -3.26
C ILE A 222 -11.71 -14.12 -1.78
N PRO A 223 -12.82 -14.55 -1.14
CA PRO A 223 -13.06 -14.26 0.26
C PRO A 223 -12.12 -15.07 1.16
N VAL A 224 -11.49 -14.39 2.11
CA VAL A 224 -10.61 -14.99 3.12
C VAL A 224 -11.35 -15.10 4.45
N ASP A 225 -11.14 -16.18 5.18
CA ASP A 225 -11.71 -16.34 6.52
C ASP A 225 -11.17 -15.27 7.48
N PRO A 226 -12.02 -14.38 7.99
CA PRO A 226 -11.57 -13.37 8.94
C PRO A 226 -11.08 -13.96 10.27
N ALA A 227 -11.39 -15.22 10.58
CA ALA A 227 -10.87 -15.87 11.78
C ALA A 227 -9.41 -16.29 11.61
N SER A 228 -9.00 -16.66 10.40
CA SER A 228 -7.61 -17.02 10.10
C SER A 228 -6.67 -15.80 9.99
N VAL A 229 -7.22 -14.58 9.88
CA VAL A 229 -6.45 -13.32 9.81
C VAL A 229 -6.55 -12.49 11.10
N ALA A 230 -7.40 -12.90 12.06
CA ALA A 230 -7.50 -12.31 13.38
C ALA A 230 -6.54 -13.06 14.32
N ALA A 231 -5.33 -12.56 14.49
CA ALA A 231 -4.44 -13.02 15.56
C ALA A 231 -4.85 -12.42 16.92
#